data_b9491daff1ac6afc78f3ba5900f655b2
#
_entry.id   b9491daff1ac6afc78f3ba5900f655b2
#
_cell.length_a   1.000
_cell.length_b   1.000
_cell.length_c   1.000
_cell.angle_alpha   90.00
_cell.angle_beta   90.00
_cell.angle_gamma   90.00
#
_symmetry.space_group_name_H-M   'P 1'
#
loop_
_entity.id
_entity.type
_entity.pdbx_description
1 polymer ?
#
loop_
_entity_poly.entity_id
_entity_poly.type
_entity_poly.pdbx_seq_one_letter_code
_entity_poly.pdbx_strand_id
1 'polypeptide(L)'
;MSVFRFKRFSVRNERSAMKVNTDGVLLGAATTVLPNDRRVLDVGTGTGTVALMIAQRLETECSGADWHIQGIDIDTPSAEEAAENFDQSPWRDHLESVNIGLAAFKEANSGACYDLIVSNPPYYDNSLQAPEARRNTARHTGDPKDPAGAEPLSYREILEYASEVLSEHGRVSMILPSD
;
A
#
# COMPACT_ATOMS: atom_id res chain seq x y z
N MET A 1 13.50 11.41 15.95
CA MET A 1 12.39 11.33 14.97
C MET A 1 12.96 11.34 13.58
N SER A 2 12.80 10.23 12.85
CA SER A 2 13.22 10.14 11.45
C SER A 2 12.06 10.63 10.57
N VAL A 3 12.27 11.74 9.88
CA VAL A 3 11.28 12.34 8.97
C VAL A 3 11.93 12.52 7.62
N PHE A 4 11.34 11.91 6.59
CA PHE A 4 11.73 12.14 5.21
C PHE A 4 10.92 13.30 4.64
N ARG A 5 11.60 14.27 4.01
CA ARG A 5 10.96 15.49 3.50
C ARG A 5 10.91 15.49 1.98
N PHE A 6 9.71 15.50 1.44
CA PHE A 6 9.42 15.85 0.05
C PHE A 6 9.20 17.37 -0.08
N LYS A 7 9.02 17.86 -1.30
CA LYS A 7 8.80 19.30 -1.52
C LYS A 7 7.48 19.81 -0.92
N ARG A 8 6.43 19.00 -0.92
CA ARG A 8 5.08 19.42 -0.53
C ARG A 8 4.53 18.72 0.71
N PHE A 9 5.16 17.65 1.15
CA PHE A 9 4.77 16.88 2.34
C PHE A 9 5.98 16.26 3.01
N SER A 10 5.76 15.73 4.20
CA SER A 10 6.78 14.99 4.95
C SER A 10 6.22 13.64 5.37
N VAL A 11 7.08 12.65 5.53
CA VAL A 11 6.73 11.29 5.93
C VAL A 11 7.50 10.94 7.19
N ARG A 12 6.81 10.62 8.28
CA ARG A 12 7.39 9.93 9.42
C ARG A 12 7.81 8.55 8.98
N ASN A 13 8.95 8.08 9.46
CA ASN A 13 9.61 6.91 8.91
C ASN A 13 10.29 6.10 10.03
N GLU A 14 9.55 5.80 11.10
CA GLU A 14 10.10 5.19 12.31
C GLU A 14 9.53 3.82 12.62
N ARG A 15 8.22 3.65 12.53
CA ARG A 15 7.51 2.45 12.99
C ARG A 15 7.31 1.41 11.92
N SER A 16 6.98 1.85 10.71
CA SER A 16 6.75 0.93 9.59
C SER A 16 7.94 0.01 9.35
N ALA A 17 7.66 -1.26 9.11
CA ALA A 17 8.67 -2.26 8.78
C ALA A 17 9.42 -1.89 7.48
N MET A 18 8.70 -1.36 6.50
CA MET A 18 9.29 -0.86 5.26
C MET A 18 9.43 0.67 5.30
N LYS A 19 10.67 1.11 5.40
CA LYS A 19 11.01 2.54 5.39
C LYS A 19 10.82 3.15 4.00
N VAL A 20 10.75 4.50 3.95
CA VAL A 20 10.85 5.22 2.67
C VAL A 20 12.10 4.73 1.93
N ASN A 21 11.92 4.22 0.73
CA ASN A 21 12.97 3.62 -0.09
C ASN A 21 12.84 4.07 -1.56
N THR A 22 13.86 3.75 -2.34
CA THR A 22 13.94 4.13 -3.75
C THR A 22 12.80 3.52 -4.56
N ASP A 23 12.43 2.28 -4.30
CA ASP A 23 11.39 1.56 -5.07
C ASP A 23 10.01 2.20 -4.88
N GLY A 24 9.63 2.51 -3.64
CA GLY A 24 8.38 3.22 -3.35
C GLY A 24 8.34 4.62 -3.99
N VAL A 25 9.47 5.34 -3.97
CA VAL A 25 9.57 6.66 -4.62
C VAL A 25 9.49 6.52 -6.14
N LEU A 26 10.16 5.55 -6.74
CA LEU A 26 10.05 5.28 -8.19
C LEU A 26 8.64 4.90 -8.58
N LEU A 27 7.98 4.02 -7.82
CA LEU A 27 6.60 3.64 -8.06
C LEU A 27 5.67 4.86 -8.03
N GLY A 28 5.73 5.66 -6.97
CA GLY A 28 4.91 6.87 -6.85
C GLY A 28 5.16 7.91 -7.94
N ALA A 29 6.39 8.01 -8.43
CA ALA A 29 6.77 8.92 -9.51
C ALA A 29 6.37 8.41 -10.90
N ALA A 30 6.54 7.11 -11.18
CA ALA A 30 6.34 6.51 -12.49
C ALA A 30 4.90 6.04 -12.76
N THR A 31 4.11 5.79 -11.72
CA THR A 31 2.70 5.36 -11.86
C THR A 31 1.94 6.36 -12.73
N THR A 32 1.22 5.86 -13.72
CA THR A 32 0.34 6.72 -14.54
C THR A 32 -0.88 7.12 -13.72
N VAL A 33 -1.10 8.42 -13.57
CA VAL A 33 -2.31 9.02 -12.98
C VAL A 33 -3.11 9.68 -14.11
N LEU A 34 -4.40 9.41 -14.14
CA LEU A 34 -5.30 9.92 -15.20
C LEU A 34 -6.30 10.92 -14.63
N PRO A 35 -6.77 11.87 -15.43
CA PRO A 35 -7.76 12.90 -14.99
C PRO A 35 -9.08 12.32 -14.46
N ASN A 36 -9.39 11.07 -14.80
CA ASN A 36 -10.63 10.40 -14.39
C ASN A 36 -10.44 9.46 -13.19
N ASP A 37 -9.25 9.36 -12.62
CA ASP A 37 -9.03 8.53 -11.43
C ASP A 37 -9.76 9.12 -10.23
N ARG A 38 -10.57 8.31 -9.58
CA ARG A 38 -11.37 8.69 -8.41
C ARG A 38 -11.08 7.82 -7.21
N ARG A 39 -10.88 6.54 -7.43
CA ARG A 39 -10.68 5.56 -6.36
C ARG A 39 -9.37 4.83 -6.55
N VAL A 40 -8.47 5.03 -5.62
CA VAL A 40 -7.14 4.43 -5.61
C VAL A 40 -6.97 3.55 -4.38
N LEU A 41 -6.38 2.38 -4.55
CA LEU A 41 -5.99 1.48 -3.47
C LEU A 41 -4.47 1.32 -3.45
N ASP A 42 -3.87 1.55 -2.28
CA ASP A 42 -2.45 1.28 -2.01
C ASP A 42 -2.34 0.04 -1.11
N VAL A 43 -1.92 -1.08 -1.68
CA VAL A 43 -1.86 -2.37 -0.99
C VAL A 43 -0.48 -2.58 -0.38
N GLY A 44 -0.41 -2.73 0.94
CA GLY A 44 0.83 -2.71 1.70
C GLY A 44 1.41 -1.30 1.76
N THR A 45 0.60 -0.35 2.24
CA THR A 45 0.91 1.09 2.17
C THR A 45 2.14 1.51 2.97
N GLY A 46 2.54 0.71 3.96
CA GLY A 46 3.71 0.98 4.79
C GLY A 46 3.64 2.33 5.49
N THR A 47 4.54 3.24 5.16
CA THR A 47 4.53 4.63 5.65
C THR A 47 3.53 5.54 4.96
N GLY A 48 2.78 5.06 3.97
CA GLY A 48 1.89 5.88 3.14
C GLY A 48 2.60 6.71 2.06
N THR A 49 3.88 6.46 1.82
CA THR A 49 4.68 7.27 0.88
C THR A 49 4.12 7.25 -0.53
N VAL A 50 3.78 6.07 -1.07
CA VAL A 50 3.25 5.93 -2.44
C VAL A 50 1.90 6.63 -2.55
N ALA A 51 0.99 6.40 -1.60
CA ALA A 51 -0.31 7.06 -1.54
C ALA A 51 -0.19 8.59 -1.53
N LEU A 52 0.73 9.16 -0.71
CA LEU A 52 0.97 10.61 -0.66
C LEU A 52 1.52 11.17 -1.97
N MET A 53 2.39 10.44 -2.65
CA MET A 53 2.91 10.85 -3.96
C MET A 53 1.81 10.83 -5.03
N ILE A 54 0.93 9.83 -5.00
CA ILE A 54 -0.24 9.76 -5.90
C ILE A 54 -1.21 10.89 -5.58
N ALA A 55 -1.50 11.17 -4.30
CA ALA A 55 -2.36 12.27 -3.87
C ALA A 55 -1.90 13.62 -4.41
N GLN A 56 -0.58 13.91 -4.31
CA GLN A 56 0.00 15.13 -4.88
C GLN A 56 -0.26 15.25 -6.38
N ARG A 57 -0.26 14.13 -7.10
CA ARG A 57 -0.46 14.11 -8.55
C ARG A 57 -1.94 14.21 -8.91
N LEU A 58 -2.82 13.52 -8.17
CA LEU A 58 -4.27 13.62 -8.34
C LEU A 58 -4.78 15.04 -8.11
N GLU A 59 -4.26 15.77 -7.12
CA GLU A 59 -4.61 17.17 -6.91
C GLU A 59 -4.37 18.02 -8.17
N THR A 60 -3.35 17.71 -8.93
CA THR A 60 -2.99 18.43 -10.15
C THR A 60 -3.77 17.93 -11.36
N GLU A 61 -3.83 16.61 -11.57
CA GLU A 61 -4.42 15.98 -12.75
C GLU A 61 -5.96 15.93 -12.68
N CYS A 62 -6.51 15.80 -11.46
CA CYS A 62 -7.94 15.67 -11.21
C CYS A 62 -8.52 16.93 -10.55
N SER A 63 -8.04 18.11 -10.91
CA SER A 63 -8.40 19.38 -10.28
C SER A 63 -9.91 19.56 -10.17
N GLY A 64 -10.39 19.81 -8.95
CA GLY A 64 -11.81 20.01 -8.65
C GLY A 64 -12.67 18.74 -8.62
N ALA A 65 -12.08 17.57 -8.79
CA ALA A 65 -12.77 16.29 -8.68
C ALA A 65 -12.65 15.69 -7.27
N ASP A 66 -13.67 14.95 -6.86
CA ASP A 66 -13.67 14.18 -5.64
C ASP A 66 -12.96 12.84 -5.89
N TRP A 67 -11.75 12.70 -5.38
CA TRP A 67 -10.96 11.47 -5.45
C TRP A 67 -10.58 11.00 -4.04
N HIS A 68 -10.35 9.73 -3.88
CA HIS A 68 -10.00 9.13 -2.60
C HIS A 68 -8.96 8.03 -2.77
N ILE A 69 -7.99 8.00 -1.85
CA ILE A 69 -6.98 6.94 -1.77
C ILE A 69 -7.15 6.21 -0.45
N GLN A 70 -7.27 4.90 -0.53
CA GLN A 70 -7.27 4.02 0.63
C GLN A 70 -5.97 3.23 0.65
N GLY A 71 -5.21 3.38 1.73
CA GLY A 71 -4.02 2.57 2.01
C GLY A 71 -4.38 1.44 2.97
N ILE A 72 -4.00 0.21 2.65
CA ILE A 72 -4.18 -0.93 3.57
C ILE A 72 -2.82 -1.52 3.95
N ASP A 73 -2.69 -1.92 5.20
CA ASP A 73 -1.52 -2.65 5.68
C ASP A 73 -1.91 -3.60 6.81
N ILE A 74 -1.37 -4.82 6.80
CA ILE A 74 -1.61 -5.80 7.84
C ILE A 74 -0.79 -5.48 9.11
N ASP A 75 0.36 -4.82 8.95
CA ASP A 75 1.23 -4.41 10.05
C ASP A 75 0.65 -3.18 10.75
N THR A 76 0.19 -3.35 11.98
CA THR A 76 -0.44 -2.28 12.76
C THR A 76 0.45 -1.03 12.90
N PRO A 77 1.76 -1.14 13.25
CA PRO A 77 2.64 0.02 13.30
C PRO A 77 2.75 0.78 11.98
N SER A 78 2.73 0.06 10.84
CA SER A 78 2.75 0.66 9.50
C SER A 78 1.45 1.41 9.20
N ALA A 79 0.30 0.78 9.42
CA ALA A 79 -1.00 1.40 9.17
C ALA A 79 -1.22 2.66 10.04
N GLU A 80 -0.82 2.62 11.31
CA GLU A 80 -0.87 3.78 12.21
C GLU A 80 0.07 4.91 11.77
N GLU A 81 1.29 4.57 11.34
CA GLU A 81 2.24 5.58 10.84
C GLU A 81 1.76 6.21 9.54
N ALA A 82 1.15 5.41 8.63
CA ALA A 82 0.50 5.93 7.43
C ALA A 82 -0.65 6.87 7.77
N ALA A 83 -1.54 6.51 8.71
CA ALA A 83 -2.63 7.37 9.15
C ALA A 83 -2.13 8.72 9.66
N GLU A 84 -1.10 8.73 10.51
CA GLU A 84 -0.49 9.98 11.00
C GLU A 84 0.14 10.82 9.88
N ASN A 85 0.75 10.18 8.88
CA ASN A 85 1.33 10.86 7.73
C ASN A 85 0.24 11.46 6.84
N PHE A 86 -0.88 10.76 6.67
CA PHE A 86 -2.04 11.26 5.93
C PHE A 86 -2.67 12.46 6.61
N ASP A 87 -2.91 12.39 7.92
CA ASP A 87 -3.48 13.48 8.72
C ASP A 87 -2.65 14.77 8.68
N GLN A 88 -1.32 14.64 8.58
CA GLN A 88 -0.40 15.77 8.51
C GLN A 88 -0.18 16.29 7.08
N SER A 89 -0.76 15.64 6.07
CA SER A 89 -0.63 16.02 4.68
C SER A 89 -1.66 17.08 4.27
N PRO A 90 -1.41 17.81 3.17
CA PRO A 90 -2.42 18.70 2.58
C PRO A 90 -3.68 17.96 2.09
N TRP A 91 -3.62 16.65 1.93
CA TRP A 91 -4.68 15.82 1.31
C TRP A 91 -5.41 14.93 2.31
N ARG A 92 -5.33 15.21 3.61
CA ARG A 92 -5.89 14.40 4.70
C ARG A 92 -7.36 14.00 4.49
N ASP A 93 -8.16 14.88 3.88
CA ASP A 93 -9.59 14.64 3.67
C ASP A 93 -9.86 13.66 2.49
N HIS A 94 -8.82 13.29 1.75
CA HIS A 94 -8.86 12.38 0.61
C HIS A 94 -8.12 11.07 0.86
N LEU A 95 -7.51 10.90 2.03
CA LEU A 95 -6.65 9.76 2.35
C LEU A 95 -7.18 9.01 3.57
N GLU A 96 -7.18 7.70 3.48
CA GLU A 96 -7.53 6.82 4.58
C GLU A 96 -6.49 5.69 4.71
N SER A 97 -6.10 5.36 5.94
CA SER A 97 -5.29 4.18 6.23
C SER A 97 -6.08 3.20 7.07
N VAL A 98 -6.12 1.93 6.64
CA VAL A 98 -6.84 0.86 7.31
C VAL A 98 -5.89 -0.26 7.68
N ASN A 99 -5.87 -0.64 8.96
CA ASN A 99 -5.09 -1.79 9.41
C ASN A 99 -5.85 -3.09 9.11
N ILE A 100 -5.60 -3.66 7.94
CA ILE A 100 -6.25 -4.87 7.46
C ILE A 100 -5.37 -5.56 6.41
N GLY A 101 -5.35 -6.90 6.43
CA GLY A 101 -4.73 -7.68 5.37
C GLY A 101 -5.62 -7.80 4.13
N LEU A 102 -5.02 -8.03 2.95
CA LEU A 102 -5.74 -8.06 1.67
C LEU A 102 -6.89 -9.08 1.65
N ALA A 103 -6.71 -10.27 2.22
CA ALA A 103 -7.75 -11.31 2.26
C ALA A 103 -9.01 -10.84 3.00
N ALA A 104 -8.85 -10.29 4.21
CA ALA A 104 -9.97 -9.75 4.99
C ALA A 104 -10.57 -8.50 4.33
N PHE A 105 -9.74 -7.69 3.70
CA PHE A 105 -10.19 -6.52 2.94
C PHE A 105 -11.10 -6.90 1.76
N LYS A 106 -10.76 -7.95 1.01
CA LYS A 106 -11.60 -8.51 -0.07
C LYS A 106 -13.00 -8.88 0.43
N GLU A 107 -13.07 -9.59 1.56
CA GLU A 107 -14.34 -10.02 2.15
C GLU A 107 -15.21 -8.82 2.57
N ALA A 108 -14.59 -7.81 3.17
CA ALA A 108 -15.28 -6.62 3.66
C ALA A 108 -15.73 -5.66 2.53
N ASN A 109 -15.08 -5.70 1.37
CA ASN A 109 -15.26 -4.74 0.27
C ASN A 109 -15.72 -5.42 -1.03
N SER A 110 -16.56 -6.45 -0.95
CA SER A 110 -17.16 -7.09 -2.11
C SER A 110 -17.96 -6.06 -2.92
N GLY A 111 -17.64 -5.91 -4.21
CA GLY A 111 -18.27 -4.91 -5.10
C GLY A 111 -17.57 -3.56 -5.13
N ALA A 112 -16.41 -3.41 -4.47
CA ALA A 112 -15.56 -2.23 -4.67
C ALA A 112 -15.13 -2.11 -6.14
N CYS A 113 -14.84 -0.87 -6.56
CA CYS A 113 -14.36 -0.58 -7.91
C CYS A 113 -13.26 0.47 -7.80
N TYR A 114 -12.08 0.17 -8.35
CA TYR A 114 -10.90 1.05 -8.31
C TYR A 114 -10.44 1.42 -9.71
N ASP A 115 -9.96 2.66 -9.87
CA ASP A 115 -9.37 3.15 -11.11
C ASP A 115 -7.87 2.87 -11.15
N LEU A 116 -7.25 2.81 -9.97
CA LEU A 116 -5.83 2.53 -9.83
C LEU A 116 -5.59 1.70 -8.57
N ILE A 117 -4.83 0.61 -8.72
CA ILE A 117 -4.27 -0.14 -7.61
C ILE A 117 -2.76 -0.02 -7.69
N VAL A 118 -2.12 0.37 -6.59
CA VAL A 118 -0.67 0.45 -6.48
C VAL A 118 -0.17 -0.46 -5.38
N SER A 119 1.03 -1.01 -5.53
CA SER A 119 1.69 -1.77 -4.48
C SER A 119 3.20 -1.85 -4.69
N ASN A 120 3.93 -1.72 -3.60
CA ASN A 120 5.33 -2.11 -3.48
C ASN A 120 5.40 -3.31 -2.53
N PRO A 121 5.02 -4.52 -3.00
CA PRO A 121 4.93 -5.67 -2.13
C PRO A 121 6.33 -6.11 -1.66
N PRO A 122 6.44 -6.73 -0.47
CA PRO A 122 7.70 -7.26 -0.02
C PRO A 122 8.19 -8.36 -0.98
N TYR A 123 9.47 -8.32 -1.33
CA TYR A 123 10.11 -9.26 -2.25
C TYR A 123 10.43 -10.60 -1.55
N TYR A 124 9.40 -11.35 -1.19
CA TYR A 124 9.59 -12.72 -0.74
C TYR A 124 9.38 -13.67 -1.93
N ASP A 125 10.47 -13.99 -2.60
CA ASP A 125 10.49 -15.14 -3.50
C ASP A 125 10.42 -16.41 -2.64
N ASN A 126 9.33 -17.16 -2.77
CA ASN A 126 9.15 -18.46 -2.09
C ASN A 126 10.24 -19.47 -2.44
N SER A 127 11.08 -19.19 -3.45
CA SER A 127 12.20 -20.05 -3.88
C SER A 127 13.45 -19.92 -3.02
N LEU A 128 13.61 -18.81 -2.27
CA LEU A 128 14.85 -18.52 -1.52
C LEU A 128 14.72 -18.51 0.01
N GLN A 129 13.56 -18.83 0.57
CA GLN A 129 13.47 -19.02 2.02
C GLN A 129 14.20 -20.31 2.40
N ALA A 130 15.37 -20.13 3.03
CA ALA A 130 16.08 -21.24 3.65
C ALA A 130 15.12 -21.98 4.62
N PRO A 131 15.20 -23.33 4.73
CA PRO A 131 14.32 -24.13 5.59
C PRO A 131 14.27 -23.67 7.05
N GLU A 132 15.25 -22.92 7.49
CA GLU A 132 15.35 -22.36 8.85
C GLU A 132 14.45 -21.14 9.08
N ALA A 133 14.25 -20.29 8.07
CA ALA A 133 13.34 -19.13 8.18
C ALA A 133 11.88 -19.59 8.32
N ARG A 134 11.47 -20.63 7.57
CA ARG A 134 10.14 -21.26 7.71
C ARG A 134 9.92 -21.88 9.10
N ARG A 135 10.96 -22.45 9.73
CA ARG A 135 10.86 -23.03 11.07
C ARG A 135 10.73 -21.97 12.17
N ASN A 136 11.30 -20.78 11.97
CA ASN A 136 11.20 -19.71 12.96
C ASN A 136 9.81 -19.02 12.88
N THR A 137 9.24 -18.84 11.71
CA THR A 137 7.87 -18.35 11.53
C THR A 137 6.84 -19.32 12.12
N ALA A 138 7.00 -20.64 11.87
CA ALA A 138 6.10 -21.67 12.39
C ALA A 138 6.14 -21.86 13.92
N ARG A 139 7.17 -21.37 14.62
CA ARG A 139 7.29 -21.50 16.08
C ARG A 139 6.58 -20.40 16.87
N HIS A 140 6.15 -19.32 16.23
CA HIS A 140 5.45 -18.20 16.87
C HIS A 140 3.94 -18.17 16.59
N THR A 141 3.41 -19.14 15.84
CA THR A 141 1.99 -19.25 15.51
C THR A 141 1.18 -19.92 16.59
N GLY A 142 1.04 -19.29 17.74
CA GLY A 142 0.19 -19.80 18.85
C GLY A 142 -0.93 -18.86 19.27
N ASP A 143 -0.95 -17.63 18.78
CA ASP A 143 -2.00 -16.64 19.11
C ASP A 143 -2.78 -16.24 17.85
N PRO A 144 -4.13 -16.46 17.81
CA PRO A 144 -4.97 -16.05 16.69
C PRO A 144 -4.99 -14.52 16.44
N LYS A 145 -4.35 -13.74 17.33
CA LYS A 145 -4.21 -12.29 17.23
C LYS A 145 -2.82 -11.83 16.80
N ASP A 146 -1.89 -12.75 16.54
CA ASP A 146 -0.55 -12.41 16.10
C ASP A 146 -0.48 -12.37 14.56
N PRO A 147 -0.35 -11.17 13.94
CA PRO A 147 -0.21 -11.03 12.49
C PRO A 147 1.07 -11.69 11.94
N ALA A 148 2.01 -12.11 12.81
CA ALA A 148 3.23 -12.82 12.43
C ALA A 148 2.99 -14.21 11.79
N GLY A 149 1.74 -14.69 11.78
CA GLY A 149 1.31 -15.93 11.11
C GLY A 149 0.69 -15.73 9.74
N ALA A 150 0.48 -14.50 9.30
CA ALA A 150 -0.07 -14.23 7.97
C ALA A 150 0.99 -14.51 6.90
N GLU A 151 0.60 -15.20 5.83
CA GLU A 151 1.48 -15.35 4.67
C GLU A 151 1.85 -13.97 4.11
N PRO A 152 3.11 -13.79 3.68
CA PRO A 152 3.53 -12.52 3.09
C PRO A 152 2.66 -12.18 1.88
N LEU A 153 2.26 -10.92 1.76
CA LEU A 153 1.50 -10.40 0.63
C LEU A 153 2.17 -10.77 -0.70
N SER A 154 1.46 -11.52 -1.53
CA SER A 154 1.93 -11.96 -2.83
C SER A 154 1.43 -11.02 -3.94
N TYR A 155 2.29 -10.70 -4.90
CA TYR A 155 1.89 -9.94 -6.09
C TYR A 155 0.76 -10.65 -6.88
N ARG A 156 0.68 -11.98 -6.80
CA ARG A 156 -0.38 -12.78 -7.45
C ARG A 156 -1.74 -12.51 -6.82
N GLU A 157 -1.81 -12.47 -5.48
CA GLU A 157 -3.05 -12.15 -4.76
C GLU A 157 -3.53 -10.73 -5.09
N ILE A 158 -2.59 -9.78 -5.24
CA ILE A 158 -2.92 -8.41 -5.65
C ILE A 158 -3.51 -8.41 -7.06
N LEU A 159 -2.91 -9.13 -8.02
CA LEU A 159 -3.40 -9.22 -9.40
C LEU A 159 -4.74 -9.94 -9.50
N GLU A 160 -4.94 -11.00 -8.73
CA GLU A 160 -6.22 -11.71 -8.64
C GLU A 160 -7.32 -10.76 -8.15
N TYR A 161 -7.06 -10.06 -7.03
CA TYR A 161 -8.02 -9.09 -6.51
C TYR A 161 -8.26 -7.94 -7.50
N ALA A 162 -7.23 -7.41 -8.11
CA ALA A 162 -7.34 -6.34 -9.09
C ALA A 162 -8.24 -6.75 -10.27
N SER A 163 -8.14 -8.01 -10.74
CA SER A 163 -8.98 -8.51 -11.83
C SER A 163 -10.48 -8.52 -11.51
N GLU A 164 -10.84 -8.54 -10.23
CA GLU A 164 -12.22 -8.56 -9.74
C GLU A 164 -12.80 -7.14 -9.54
N VAL A 165 -11.92 -6.15 -9.21
CA VAL A 165 -12.36 -4.85 -8.69
C VAL A 165 -11.89 -3.63 -9.50
N LEU A 166 -11.14 -3.82 -10.56
CA LEU A 166 -10.76 -2.70 -11.43
C LEU A 166 -11.95 -2.23 -12.27
N SER A 167 -12.07 -0.92 -12.43
CA SER A 167 -12.98 -0.30 -13.40
C SER A 167 -12.57 -0.68 -14.83
N GLU A 168 -13.43 -0.43 -15.81
CA GLU A 168 -13.18 -0.76 -17.23
C GLU A 168 -11.83 -0.23 -17.75
N HIS A 169 -11.39 0.91 -17.25
CA HIS A 169 -10.11 1.54 -17.59
C HIS A 169 -9.12 1.52 -16.42
N GLY A 170 -9.45 0.76 -15.39
CA GLY A 170 -8.63 0.61 -14.20
C GLY A 170 -7.31 -0.12 -14.50
N ARG A 171 -6.31 0.16 -13.68
CA ARG A 171 -4.96 -0.37 -13.87
C ARG A 171 -4.25 -0.68 -12.58
N VAL A 172 -3.28 -1.56 -12.66
CA VAL A 172 -2.36 -1.88 -11.56
C VAL A 172 -1.00 -1.30 -11.88
N SER A 173 -0.36 -0.71 -10.89
CA SER A 173 1.04 -0.32 -10.94
C SER A 173 1.79 -0.93 -9.76
N MET A 174 2.76 -1.77 -10.05
CA MET A 174 3.59 -2.43 -9.04
C MET A 174 5.06 -2.33 -9.40
N ILE A 175 5.92 -2.31 -8.37
CA ILE A 175 7.34 -2.51 -8.57
C ILE A 175 7.70 -3.92 -8.10
N LEU A 176 8.40 -4.65 -8.96
CA LEU A 176 8.80 -6.03 -8.72
C LEU A 176 10.30 -6.16 -9.00
N PRO A 177 11.00 -7.10 -8.34
CA PRO A 177 12.40 -7.37 -8.67
C PRO A 177 12.52 -7.85 -10.12
N SER A 178 13.60 -7.45 -10.78
CA SER A 178 14.01 -8.08 -12.05
C SER A 178 14.74 -9.38 -11.73
N ASP A 179 14.35 -10.47 -12.35
CA ASP A 179 15.08 -11.75 -12.33
C ASP A 179 16.49 -11.60 -12.92
#